data_d2a1d1e5c22b4729482337e731801bab
#
_entry.id   d2a1d1e5c22b4729482337e731801bab
#
_cell.length_a   1.000
_cell.length_b   1.000
_cell.length_c   1.000
_cell.angle_alpha   90.00
_cell.angle_beta   90.00
_cell.angle_gamma   90.00
#
_symmetry.space_group_name_H-M   'P 1'
#
loop_
_entity.id
_entity.type
_entity.pdbx_description
1 polymer ?
#
loop_
_entity_poly.entity_id
_entity_poly.type
_entity_poly.pdbx_seq_one_letter_code
_entity_poly.pdbx_strand_id
1 'polypeptide(L)' 'MRIRITLVEQKGESPCHRGHRIGDSFDFDEERGKICPLAMHALFPMVDILRYGGTLPSDRFCCPDVDTINVFKIEAVED' A
#
# COMPACT_ATOMS: atom_id res chain seq x y z
N MET A 1 -11.71 13.72 -1.11
CA MET A 1 -11.33 12.40 -0.60
C MET A 1 -9.87 12.12 -0.93
N ARG A 2 -9.14 11.63 0.04
CA ARG A 2 -7.76 11.19 -0.14
C ARG A 2 -7.65 9.70 0.07
N ILE A 3 -6.65 9.08 -0.55
CA ILE A 3 -6.36 7.67 -0.34
C ILE A 3 -5.07 7.59 0.48
N ARG A 4 -5.13 6.89 1.61
CA ARG A 4 -3.97 6.63 2.46
C ARG A 4 -3.57 5.18 2.35
N ILE A 5 -2.27 4.95 2.20
CA ILE A 5 -1.69 3.62 2.15
C ILE A 5 -0.75 3.49 3.35
N THR A 6 -1.01 2.50 4.20
CA THR A 6 -0.22 2.29 5.42
C THR A 6 0.33 0.88 5.45
N LEU A 7 1.64 0.74 5.71
CA LEU A 7 2.24 -0.58 5.92
C LEU A 7 1.86 -1.07 7.31
N VAL A 8 1.06 -2.11 7.38
CA VAL A 8 0.51 -2.60 8.66
C VAL A 8 1.12 -3.91 9.11
N GLU A 9 1.74 -4.66 8.21
CA GLU A 9 2.31 -5.96 8.57
C GLU A 9 3.47 -6.29 7.63
N GLN A 10 4.50 -6.95 8.14
CA GLN A 10 5.61 -7.48 7.36
C GLN A 10 5.78 -8.95 7.69
N LYS A 11 5.88 -9.78 6.66
CA LYS A 11 6.08 -11.22 6.79
C LYS A 11 7.35 -11.61 6.04
N GLY A 12 8.15 -12.47 6.65
CA GLY A 12 9.40 -12.92 6.07
C GLY A 12 10.58 -12.58 6.96
N GLU A 13 11.74 -13.15 6.62
CA GLU A 13 12.94 -13.02 7.45
C GLU A 13 13.87 -11.91 7.00
N SER A 14 13.76 -11.47 5.76
CA SER A 14 14.63 -10.46 5.21
C SER A 14 14.01 -9.07 5.37
N PRO A 15 14.85 -8.02 5.53
CA PRO A 15 14.31 -6.67 5.53
C PRO A 15 13.78 -6.29 4.15
N CYS A 16 12.84 -5.36 4.11
CA CYS A 16 12.34 -4.83 2.85
C CYS A 16 13.47 -4.16 2.07
N HIS A 17 13.66 -4.54 0.81
CA HIS A 17 14.74 -3.98 -0.02
C HIS A 17 14.61 -2.48 -0.24
N ARG A 18 13.42 -1.93 -0.12
CA ARG A 18 13.15 -0.50 -0.24
C ARG A 18 13.27 0.22 1.11
N GLY A 19 13.34 -0.52 2.21
CA GLY A 19 13.46 0.05 3.55
C GLY A 19 12.14 0.45 4.19
N HIS A 20 11.02 0.00 3.68
CA HIS A 20 9.72 0.28 4.31
C HIS A 20 9.60 -0.43 5.65
N ARG A 21 8.93 0.22 6.61
CA ARG A 21 8.73 -0.29 7.96
C ARG A 21 7.25 -0.23 8.34
N ILE A 22 6.85 -1.11 9.23
CA ILE A 22 5.50 -1.09 9.78
C ILE A 22 5.23 0.29 10.38
N GLY A 23 4.10 0.87 10.02
CA GLY A 23 3.72 2.22 10.43
C GLY A 23 3.96 3.28 9.38
N ASP A 24 4.77 2.99 8.36
CA ASP A 24 4.97 3.93 7.25
C ASP A 24 3.63 4.17 6.56
N SER A 25 3.32 5.43 6.33
CA SER A 25 2.05 5.85 5.75
C SER A 25 2.29 6.85 4.62
N PHE A 26 1.51 6.73 3.57
CA PHE A 26 1.69 7.53 2.36
C PHE A 26 0.34 8.09 1.90
N ASP A 27 0.33 9.37 1.55
CA ASP A 27 -0.78 9.94 0.81
C ASP A 27 -0.59 9.60 -0.66
N PHE A 28 -1.57 8.93 -1.28
CA PHE A 28 -1.39 8.45 -2.65
C PHE A 28 -1.13 9.59 -3.64
N ASP A 29 -1.84 10.71 -3.50
CA ASP A 29 -1.70 11.79 -4.47
C ASP A 29 -0.35 12.50 -4.39
N GLU A 30 0.15 12.72 -3.18
CA GLU A 30 1.37 13.51 -2.98
C GLU A 30 2.63 12.67 -2.79
N GLU A 31 2.48 11.43 -2.32
CA GLU A 31 3.62 10.64 -1.89
C GLU A 31 3.76 9.30 -2.61
N ARG A 32 2.99 9.07 -3.66
CA ARG A 32 3.07 7.77 -4.35
C ARG A 32 4.45 7.44 -4.89
N GLY A 33 5.26 8.43 -5.19
CA GLY A 33 6.64 8.21 -5.63
C GLY A 33 7.57 7.69 -4.55
N LYS A 34 7.13 7.71 -3.29
CA LYS A 34 7.90 7.19 -2.16
C LYS A 34 7.61 5.71 -1.88
N ILE A 35 6.56 5.17 -2.47
CA ILE A 35 6.20 3.77 -2.30
C ILE A 35 7.01 2.93 -3.28
N CYS A 36 7.47 1.77 -2.82
CA CYS A 36 8.20 0.83 -3.67
C CYS A 36 7.43 0.56 -4.97
N PRO A 37 8.08 0.71 -6.14
CA PRO A 37 7.39 0.45 -7.42
C PRO A 37 6.79 -0.95 -7.51
N LEU A 38 7.43 -1.95 -6.92
CA LEU A 38 6.92 -3.30 -6.90
C LEU A 38 5.59 -3.40 -6.14
N ALA A 39 5.53 -2.73 -4.97
CA ALA A 39 4.29 -2.65 -4.20
C ALA A 39 3.23 -1.84 -4.95
N MET A 40 3.62 -0.73 -5.56
CA MET A 40 2.68 0.12 -6.30
C MET A 40 2.04 -0.64 -7.46
N HIS A 41 2.76 -1.56 -8.08
CA HIS A 41 2.24 -2.38 -9.17
C HIS A 41 1.01 -3.18 -8.71
N ALA A 42 1.06 -3.71 -7.49
CA ALA A 42 -0.06 -4.48 -6.93
C ALA A 42 -1.16 -3.57 -6.38
N LEU A 43 -0.78 -2.44 -5.78
CA LEU A 43 -1.74 -1.59 -5.06
C LEU A 43 -2.50 -0.64 -5.98
N PHE A 44 -1.91 -0.23 -7.09
CA PHE A 44 -2.50 0.79 -7.96
C PHE A 44 -3.92 0.44 -8.43
N PRO A 45 -4.19 -0.78 -8.93
CA PRO A 45 -5.55 -1.11 -9.34
C PRO A 45 -6.57 -1.00 -8.19
N MET A 46 -6.14 -1.33 -6.97
CA MET A 46 -7.02 -1.26 -5.79
C MET A 46 -7.30 0.18 -5.42
N VAL A 47 -6.28 1.05 -5.51
CA VAL A 47 -6.46 2.49 -5.29
C VAL A 47 -7.46 3.05 -6.30
N ASP A 48 -7.35 2.65 -7.57
CA ASP A 48 -8.26 3.12 -8.60
C ASP A 48 -9.71 2.75 -8.32
N ILE A 49 -9.94 1.53 -7.84
CA ILE A 49 -11.30 1.10 -7.47
C ILE A 49 -11.90 2.06 -6.45
N LEU A 50 -11.14 2.38 -5.41
CA LEU A 50 -11.62 3.32 -4.37
C LEU A 50 -11.82 4.73 -4.92
N ARG A 51 -10.88 5.21 -5.73
CA ARG A 51 -10.94 6.57 -6.27
C ARG A 51 -12.18 6.80 -7.12
N TYR A 52 -12.61 5.78 -7.82
CA TYR A 52 -13.76 5.88 -8.71
C TYR A 52 -15.04 5.36 -8.09
N GLY A 53 -15.08 5.25 -6.76
CA GLY A 53 -16.31 4.96 -6.03
C GLY A 53 -16.66 3.50 -5.89
N GLY A 54 -15.74 2.60 -6.25
CA GLY A 54 -15.98 1.17 -6.12
C GLY A 54 -15.72 0.65 -4.70
N THR A 55 -16.01 -0.61 -4.51
CA THR A 55 -15.85 -1.30 -3.22
C THR A 55 -14.82 -2.39 -3.37
N LEU A 56 -13.86 -2.41 -2.43
CA LEU A 56 -12.84 -3.45 -2.40
C LEU A 56 -13.31 -4.66 -1.58
N PRO A 57 -12.90 -5.88 -1.96
CA PRO A 57 -13.23 -7.08 -1.17
C PRO A 57 -12.48 -7.13 0.17
N SER A 58 -11.40 -6.36 0.29
CA SER A 58 -10.57 -6.25 1.49
C SER A 58 -9.96 -4.86 1.50
N ASP A 59 -9.51 -4.41 2.66
CA ASP A 59 -8.75 -3.15 2.76
C ASP A 59 -7.24 -3.40 2.83
N ARG A 60 -6.78 -4.64 2.73
CA ARG A 60 -5.37 -5.01 2.84
C ARG A 60 -4.90 -5.80 1.63
N PHE A 61 -3.76 -5.39 1.10
CA PHE A 61 -3.14 -6.04 -0.06
C PHE A 61 -1.64 -6.08 0.16
N CYS A 62 -0.98 -7.07 -0.42
CA CYS A 62 0.46 -7.23 -0.20
C CYS A 62 1.27 -6.98 -1.46
N CYS A 63 2.54 -6.62 -1.26
CA CYS A 63 3.48 -6.55 -2.36
C CYS A 63 3.83 -7.98 -2.84
N PRO A 64 4.26 -8.11 -4.10
CA PRO A 64 4.56 -9.44 -4.67
C PRO A 64 5.99 -9.94 -4.40
N ASP A 65 6.65 -9.44 -3.35
CA ASP A 65 7.98 -9.90 -2.96
C ASP A 65 7.86 -11.17 -2.13
N VAL A 66 8.53 -12.24 -2.54
CA VAL A 66 8.43 -13.51 -1.84
C VAL A 66 9.34 -13.61 -0.62
N ASP A 67 10.34 -12.73 -0.53
CA ASP A 67 11.28 -12.74 0.59
C ASP A 67 10.80 -11.91 1.78
N THR A 68 10.15 -10.80 1.50
CA THR A 68 9.58 -9.94 2.53
C THR A 68 8.25 -9.41 2.03
N ILE A 69 7.18 -9.95 2.56
CA ILE A 69 5.84 -9.56 2.14
C ILE A 69 5.37 -8.40 3.01
N ASN A 70 5.23 -7.24 2.40
CA ASN A 70 4.66 -6.07 3.06
C ASN A 70 3.15 -6.05 2.81
N VAL A 71 2.37 -5.98 3.88
CA VAL A 71 0.92 -5.89 3.82
C VAL A 71 0.52 -4.44 4.04
N PHE A 72 -0.16 -3.87 3.06
CA PHE A 72 -0.58 -2.47 3.10
C PHE A 72 -2.09 -2.38 3.27
N LYS A 73 -2.51 -1.46 4.14
CA LYS A 73 -3.91 -1.09 4.27
C LYS A 73 -4.16 0.11 3.36
N ILE A 74 -5.22 0.01 2.56
CA ILE A 74 -5.66 1.09 1.67
C ILE A 74 -6.99 1.61 2.18
N GLU A 75 -7.07 2.92 2.42
CA GLU A 75 -8.28 3.50 2.95
C GLU A 75 -8.55 4.89 2.37
N ALA A 76 -9.82 5.21 2.22
CA ALA A 76 -10.25 6.56 1.86
C ALA A 76 -10.40 7.36 3.15
N VAL A 77 -9.81 8.54 3.18
CA VAL A 77 -9.84 9.41 4.35
C VAL A 77 -10.40 10.79 3.96
N GLU A 78 -10.93 11.49 4.94
CA GLU A 78 -11.40 12.86 4.73
C GLU A 78 -10.22 13.80 4.52
N ASP A 79 -10.44 14.81 3.69
CA ASP A 79 -9.44 15.87 3.47
C ASP A 79 -9.30 16.77 4.69
#